data_41cc96758ba4ec7a541f40ec217a4b40
#
_entry.id   41cc96758ba4ec7a541f40ec217a4b40
#
_cell.length_a   1.000
_cell.length_b   1.000
_cell.length_c   1.000
_cell.angle_alpha   90.00
_cell.angle_beta   90.00
_cell.angle_gamma   90.00
#
_symmetry.space_group_name_H-M   'P 1'
#
loop_
_entity.id
_entity.type
_entity.pdbx_description
1 polymer ?
#
loop_
_entity_poly.entity_id
_entity_poly.type
_entity_poly.pdbx_seq_one_letter_code
_entity_poly.pdbx_strand_id
1 'polypeptide(L)'
;MAERAKLNIFGKDYDVLHCSYSMRRDVDPKGRPSSAVMGGTVQLEVESTEDVSILEGMLKIGKGVTAKITFFKRDEKDQKMKEIELTNAYVVQLTESLDSVGSNPMSINFVLSARKIQIGNAVLENTWPDTASN
;
A
#
# COMPACT_ATOMS: atom_id res chain seq x y z
N MET A 1 -16.97 4.69 -9.00
CA MET A 1 -16.42 3.54 -8.28
C MET A 1 -15.26 2.94 -9.05
N ALA A 2 -14.17 2.65 -8.38
CA ALA A 2 -13.03 2.02 -9.03
C ALA A 2 -13.34 0.56 -9.33
N GLU A 3 -12.87 0.08 -10.47
CA GLU A 3 -13.05 -1.32 -10.85
C GLU A 3 -11.73 -2.06 -10.85
N ARG A 4 -10.65 -1.37 -11.06
CA ARG A 4 -9.34 -2.00 -11.04
C ARG A 4 -8.31 -0.99 -10.55
N ALA A 5 -7.19 -1.52 -10.13
CA ALA A 5 -6.10 -0.70 -9.65
C ALA A 5 -4.77 -1.31 -10.08
N LYS A 6 -3.78 -0.47 -10.20
CA LYS A 6 -2.41 -0.88 -10.49
C LYS A 6 -1.47 -0.33 -9.43
N LEU A 7 -0.50 -1.15 -9.07
CA LEU A 7 0.56 -0.76 -8.15
C LEU A 7 1.86 -0.64 -8.93
N ASN A 8 2.52 0.50 -8.81
CA ASN A 8 3.88 0.66 -9.31
C ASN A 8 4.83 0.71 -8.13
N ILE A 9 5.74 -0.23 -8.06
CA ILE A 9 6.74 -0.32 -7.00
C ILE A 9 7.95 -1.07 -7.56
N PHE A 10 9.14 -0.69 -7.13
CA PHE A 10 10.40 -1.29 -7.58
C PHE A 10 10.56 -1.24 -9.11
N GLY A 11 10.01 -0.20 -9.74
CA GLY A 11 10.09 -0.04 -11.17
C GLY A 11 9.21 -0.98 -11.97
N LYS A 12 8.25 -1.64 -11.34
CA LYS A 12 7.37 -2.61 -11.97
C LYS A 12 5.91 -2.33 -11.67
N ASP A 13 5.04 -2.76 -12.56
CA ASP A 13 3.60 -2.63 -12.39
C ASP A 13 2.98 -3.97 -12.02
N TYR A 14 2.03 -3.93 -11.09
CA TYR A 14 1.31 -5.12 -10.65
C TYR A 14 -0.18 -4.84 -10.70
N ASP A 15 -0.95 -5.83 -11.12
CA ASP A 15 -2.40 -5.76 -11.04
C ASP A 15 -2.83 -6.02 -9.61
N VAL A 16 -3.65 -5.12 -9.07
CA VAL A 16 -4.08 -5.19 -7.68
C VAL A 16 -5.41 -5.92 -7.60
N LEU A 17 -5.44 -6.98 -6.79
CA LEU A 17 -6.66 -7.75 -6.54
C LEU A 17 -7.42 -7.20 -5.35
N HIS A 18 -6.72 -6.65 -4.38
CA HIS A 18 -7.32 -6.06 -3.19
C HIS A 18 -6.40 -4.98 -2.66
N CYS A 19 -6.99 -3.87 -2.23
CA CYS A 19 -6.24 -2.77 -1.63
C CYS A 19 -7.09 -2.12 -0.55
N SER A 20 -6.50 -1.90 0.60
CA SER A 20 -7.15 -1.16 1.66
C SER A 20 -6.15 -0.35 2.45
N TYR A 21 -6.58 0.77 2.94
CA TYR A 21 -5.80 1.57 3.87
C TYR A 21 -6.75 2.16 4.89
N SER A 22 -6.22 2.53 6.02
CA SER A 22 -7.03 3.14 7.06
C SER A 22 -6.20 4.15 7.84
N MET A 23 -6.90 5.11 8.39
CA MET A 23 -6.32 6.11 9.28
C MET A 23 -7.24 6.23 10.46
N ARG A 24 -6.67 6.50 11.62
CA ARG A 24 -7.48 6.65 12.81
C ARG A 24 -6.88 7.70 13.71
N ARG A 25 -7.70 8.15 14.62
CA ARG A 25 -7.31 9.11 15.63
C ARG A 25 -7.95 8.67 16.93
N ASP A 26 -7.18 8.70 18.01
CA ASP A 26 -7.73 8.36 19.31
C ASP A 26 -8.68 9.46 19.78
N VAL A 27 -9.66 9.07 20.60
CA VAL A 27 -10.61 10.01 21.18
C VAL A 27 -10.58 9.89 22.69
N ASP A 28 -10.94 10.98 23.38
CA ASP A 28 -11.05 10.96 24.82
C ASP A 28 -12.45 10.43 25.23
N PRO A 29 -12.72 10.27 26.52
CA PRO A 29 -14.03 9.73 26.94
C PRO A 29 -15.23 10.55 26.48
N LYS A 30 -15.04 11.81 26.11
CA LYS A 30 -16.13 12.65 25.60
C LYS A 30 -16.23 12.63 24.07
N GLY A 31 -15.40 11.83 23.42
CA GLY A 31 -15.41 11.71 21.96
C GLY A 31 -14.57 12.74 21.22
N ARG A 32 -13.78 13.55 21.93
CA ARG A 32 -12.93 14.54 21.27
C ARG A 32 -11.63 13.89 20.81
N PRO A 33 -11.09 14.32 19.67
CA PRO A 33 -9.79 13.81 19.25
C PRO A 33 -8.72 14.07 20.31
N SER A 34 -7.99 13.03 20.67
CA SER A 34 -6.95 13.11 21.72
C SER A 34 -5.56 12.78 21.21
N SER A 35 -5.43 12.46 19.92
CA SER A 35 -4.12 12.19 19.32
C SER A 35 -4.07 12.74 17.91
N ALA A 36 -2.86 12.80 17.35
CA ALA A 36 -2.69 13.04 15.92
C ALA A 36 -3.25 11.85 15.14
N VAL A 37 -3.47 12.04 13.84
CA VAL A 37 -3.92 10.96 12.97
C VAL A 37 -2.82 9.92 12.87
N MET A 38 -3.19 8.66 13.03
CA MET A 38 -2.30 7.52 12.86
C MET A 38 -2.68 6.76 11.59
N GLY A 39 -1.67 6.31 10.86
CA GLY A 39 -1.88 5.59 9.62
C GLY A 39 -0.58 5.42 8.88
N GLY A 40 -0.68 5.33 7.55
CA GLY A 40 0.50 5.15 6.72
C GLY A 40 0.76 3.71 6.34
N THR A 41 -0.14 2.80 6.70
CA THR A 41 -0.04 1.41 6.25
C THR A 41 -1.11 1.14 5.20
N VAL A 42 -0.72 0.37 4.19
CA VAL A 42 -1.60 -0.03 3.10
C VAL A 42 -1.49 -1.53 2.94
N GLN A 43 -2.63 -2.22 2.95
CA GLN A 43 -2.69 -3.65 2.67
C GLN A 43 -2.98 -3.86 1.20
N LEU A 44 -2.20 -4.73 0.57
CA LEU A 44 -2.31 -4.99 -0.85
C LEU A 44 -2.29 -6.48 -1.11
N GLU A 45 -3.10 -6.88 -2.08
CA GLU A 45 -3.02 -8.22 -2.66
C GLU A 45 -2.84 -8.07 -4.15
N VAL A 46 -1.80 -8.70 -4.68
CA VAL A 46 -1.52 -8.68 -6.11
C VAL A 46 -1.40 -10.11 -6.61
N GLU A 47 -1.66 -10.30 -7.91
CA GLU A 47 -1.50 -11.59 -8.52
C GLU A 47 -0.02 -11.96 -8.55
N SER A 48 0.30 -13.20 -8.17
CA SER A 48 1.66 -13.71 -8.20
C SER A 48 2.15 -13.89 -9.62
N THR A 49 3.42 -13.56 -9.84
CA THR A 49 4.09 -13.77 -11.11
C THR A 49 5.45 -14.39 -10.82
N GLU A 50 6.25 -14.56 -11.86
CA GLU A 50 7.62 -15.04 -11.68
C GLU A 50 8.51 -14.02 -10.94
N ASP A 51 8.07 -12.79 -10.91
CA ASP A 51 8.83 -11.70 -10.32
C ASP A 51 8.81 -11.79 -8.80
N VAL A 52 9.97 -11.66 -8.18
CA VAL A 52 10.12 -11.71 -6.72
C VAL A 52 10.60 -10.38 -6.15
N SER A 53 10.41 -9.28 -6.87
CA SER A 53 10.90 -7.97 -6.45
C SER A 53 10.33 -7.51 -5.12
N ILE A 54 9.04 -7.80 -4.87
CA ILE A 54 8.42 -7.40 -3.61
C ILE A 54 9.06 -8.14 -2.43
N LEU A 55 9.27 -9.44 -2.60
CA LEU A 55 9.93 -10.24 -1.57
C LEU A 55 11.37 -9.78 -1.37
N GLU A 56 12.09 -9.56 -2.46
CA GLU A 56 13.46 -9.05 -2.37
C GLU A 56 13.51 -7.72 -1.63
N GLY A 57 12.54 -6.84 -1.92
CA GLY A 57 12.48 -5.54 -1.27
C GLY A 57 12.26 -5.66 0.23
N MET A 58 11.45 -6.64 0.66
CA MET A 58 11.25 -6.85 2.08
C MET A 58 12.49 -7.39 2.78
N LEU A 59 13.24 -8.25 2.10
CA LEU A 59 14.40 -8.91 2.70
C LEU A 59 15.63 -8.01 2.73
N LYS A 60 15.65 -6.95 1.93
CA LYS A 60 16.75 -6.00 1.93
C LYS A 60 16.55 -4.96 3.01
N ILE A 61 17.58 -4.75 3.83
CA ILE A 61 17.60 -3.66 4.78
C ILE A 61 18.17 -2.45 4.05
N GLY A 62 17.41 -1.37 3.99
CA GLY A 62 17.88 -0.21 3.28
C GLY A 62 16.85 0.89 3.24
N LYS A 63 16.95 1.71 2.21
CA LYS A 63 16.07 2.86 2.04
C LYS A 63 14.68 2.41 1.62
N GLY A 64 13.70 3.16 2.08
CA GLY A 64 12.34 2.98 1.60
C GLY A 64 12.22 3.32 0.13
N VAL A 65 11.16 2.85 -0.47
CA VAL A 65 10.89 3.08 -1.88
C VAL A 65 9.64 3.91 -2.06
N THR A 66 9.48 4.46 -3.24
CA THR A 66 8.23 5.15 -3.61
C THR A 66 7.31 4.13 -4.25
N ALA A 67 6.07 4.10 -3.79
CA ALA A 67 5.04 3.24 -4.37
C ALA A 67 3.87 4.11 -4.79
N LYS A 68 3.22 3.72 -5.87
CA LYS A 68 2.08 4.46 -6.40
C LYS A 68 0.97 3.47 -6.73
N ILE A 69 -0.23 3.73 -6.20
CA ILE A 69 -1.40 2.90 -6.48
C ILE A 69 -2.40 3.77 -7.22
N THR A 70 -2.78 3.34 -8.42
CA THR A 70 -3.72 4.08 -9.25
C THR A 70 -5.01 3.30 -9.37
N PHE A 71 -6.12 3.93 -8.99
CA PHE A 71 -7.45 3.38 -9.15
C PHE A 71 -8.08 3.95 -10.41
N PHE A 72 -8.66 3.09 -11.22
CA PHE A 72 -9.28 3.50 -12.48
C PHE A 72 -10.79 3.46 -12.37
N LYS A 73 -11.44 4.31 -13.14
CA LYS A 73 -12.90 4.35 -13.19
C LYS A 73 -13.46 3.08 -13.82
N ARG A 74 -14.63 2.71 -13.36
CA ARG A 74 -15.24 1.44 -13.75
C ARG A 74 -15.48 1.31 -15.24
N ASP A 75 -16.09 2.30 -15.86
CA ASP A 75 -16.53 2.21 -17.24
C ASP A 75 -15.64 2.97 -18.22
N GLU A 76 -14.54 3.53 -17.73
CA GLU A 76 -13.67 4.32 -18.58
C GLU A 76 -12.25 3.82 -18.43
N LYS A 77 -11.80 3.07 -19.44
CA LYS A 77 -10.43 2.56 -19.48
C LYS A 77 -9.46 3.72 -19.40
N ASP A 78 -8.43 3.54 -18.60
CA ASP A 78 -7.32 4.49 -18.44
C ASP A 78 -7.70 5.84 -17.84
N GLN A 79 -8.94 5.96 -17.35
CA GLN A 79 -9.34 7.16 -16.62
C GLN A 79 -9.09 6.96 -15.13
N LYS A 80 -8.20 7.76 -14.58
CA LYS A 80 -7.91 7.72 -13.16
C LYS A 80 -9.08 8.22 -12.34
N MET A 81 -9.41 7.47 -11.30
CA MET A 81 -10.35 7.93 -10.30
C MET A 81 -9.58 8.53 -9.11
N LYS A 82 -8.53 7.87 -8.67
CA LYS A 82 -7.79 8.27 -7.47
C LYS A 82 -6.40 7.67 -7.53
N GLU A 83 -5.46 8.34 -6.91
CA GLU A 83 -4.09 7.85 -6.84
C GLU A 83 -3.56 8.00 -5.43
N ILE A 84 -2.89 6.96 -4.94
CA ILE A 84 -2.21 6.97 -3.65
C ILE A 84 -0.72 6.94 -3.91
N GLU A 85 0.01 7.88 -3.36
CA GLU A 85 1.46 7.90 -3.45
C GLU A 85 2.06 7.69 -2.07
N LEU A 86 2.96 6.72 -1.98
CA LEU A 86 3.65 6.38 -0.74
C LEU A 86 5.13 6.74 -0.89
N THR A 87 5.63 7.54 0.05
CA THR A 87 7.03 7.94 0.06
C THR A 87 7.73 7.27 1.23
N ASN A 88 8.91 6.73 0.98
CA ASN A 88 9.67 5.95 1.96
C ASN A 88 8.81 4.82 2.51
N ALA A 89 8.37 3.95 1.60
CA ALA A 89 7.54 2.80 1.94
C ALA A 89 8.42 1.56 2.11
N TYR A 90 8.04 0.74 3.08
CA TYR A 90 8.72 -0.50 3.39
C TYR A 90 7.70 -1.63 3.41
N VAL A 91 8.10 -2.79 2.90
CA VAL A 91 7.28 -3.99 3.02
C VAL A 91 7.50 -4.55 4.43
N VAL A 92 6.48 -4.53 5.25
CA VAL A 92 6.59 -4.93 6.65
C VAL A 92 5.96 -6.27 6.94
N GLN A 93 5.17 -6.80 6.01
CA GLN A 93 4.56 -8.12 6.13
C GLN A 93 4.30 -8.66 4.73
N LEU A 94 4.50 -9.95 4.52
CA LEU A 94 4.28 -10.57 3.22
C LEU A 94 3.86 -12.02 3.39
N THR A 95 2.82 -12.41 2.66
CA THR A 95 2.35 -13.79 2.59
C THR A 95 2.01 -14.09 1.14
N GLU A 96 2.58 -15.15 0.60
CA GLU A 96 2.22 -15.65 -0.72
C GLU A 96 1.47 -16.94 -0.56
N SER A 97 0.35 -17.09 -1.27
CA SER A 97 -0.49 -18.26 -1.10
C SER A 97 -1.05 -18.76 -2.43
N LEU A 98 -1.26 -20.06 -2.47
CA LEU A 98 -1.85 -20.77 -3.60
C LEU A 98 -3.04 -21.56 -3.10
N ASP A 99 -4.17 -21.44 -3.79
CA ASP A 99 -5.33 -22.31 -3.56
C ASP A 99 -5.58 -23.08 -4.85
N SER A 100 -5.13 -24.33 -4.88
CA SER A 100 -5.19 -25.13 -6.08
C SER A 100 -6.58 -25.69 -6.37
N VAL A 101 -7.49 -25.65 -5.40
CA VAL A 101 -8.85 -26.16 -5.59
C VAL A 101 -9.85 -25.05 -5.89
N GLY A 102 -9.46 -23.80 -5.68
CA GLY A 102 -10.29 -22.65 -6.01
C GLY A 102 -10.03 -22.12 -7.40
N SER A 103 -10.81 -21.12 -7.79
CA SER A 103 -10.64 -20.45 -9.06
C SER A 103 -9.79 -19.19 -8.96
N ASN A 104 -9.34 -18.86 -7.76
CA ASN A 104 -8.55 -17.65 -7.55
C ASN A 104 -7.10 -17.87 -7.95
N PRO A 105 -6.44 -16.88 -8.53
CA PRO A 105 -5.04 -17.02 -8.86
C PRO A 105 -4.17 -17.05 -7.62
N MET A 106 -2.96 -17.59 -7.76
CA MET A 106 -1.95 -17.46 -6.74
C MET A 106 -1.68 -15.99 -6.48
N SER A 107 -1.60 -15.60 -5.23
CA SER A 107 -1.50 -14.18 -4.90
C SER A 107 -0.49 -13.93 -3.79
N ILE A 108 -0.04 -12.67 -3.75
CA ILE A 108 0.82 -12.17 -2.68
C ILE A 108 0.05 -11.11 -1.92
N ASN A 109 -0.07 -11.33 -0.60
CA ASN A 109 -0.62 -10.34 0.32
C ASN A 109 0.53 -9.69 1.06
N PHE A 110 0.57 -8.37 1.06
CA PHE A 110 1.63 -7.68 1.77
C PHE A 110 1.14 -6.34 2.31
N VAL A 111 1.88 -5.83 3.27
CA VAL A 111 1.59 -4.55 3.90
C VAL A 111 2.77 -3.64 3.67
N LEU A 112 2.47 -2.44 3.18
CA LEU A 112 3.44 -1.37 3.05
C LEU A 112 3.24 -0.38 4.20
N SER A 113 4.33 0.00 4.84
CA SER A 113 4.32 1.08 5.82
C SER A 113 5.12 2.23 5.26
N ALA A 114 4.52 3.39 5.17
CA ALA A 114 5.14 4.54 4.53
C ALA A 114 5.30 5.68 5.51
N ARG A 115 6.39 6.41 5.34
CA ARG A 115 6.60 7.63 6.11
C ARG A 115 5.58 8.70 5.71
N LYS A 116 5.25 8.75 4.42
CA LYS A 116 4.30 9.74 3.92
C LYS A 116 3.33 9.06 2.95
N ILE A 117 2.05 9.34 3.14
CA ILE A 117 1.01 8.88 2.22
C ILE A 117 0.24 10.08 1.73
N GLN A 118 0.06 10.16 0.42
CA GLN A 118 -0.65 11.26 -0.20
C GLN A 118 -1.74 10.72 -1.10
N ILE A 119 -2.96 11.19 -0.88
CA ILE A 119 -4.13 10.80 -1.66
C ILE A 119 -4.78 12.09 -2.13
N GLY A 120 -4.60 12.43 -3.42
CA GLY A 120 -5.03 13.74 -3.90
C GLY A 120 -4.32 14.85 -3.12
N ASN A 121 -5.11 15.71 -2.49
CA ASN A 121 -4.56 16.79 -1.67
C ASN A 121 -4.43 16.41 -0.18
N ALA A 122 -4.86 15.21 0.17
CA ALA A 122 -4.76 14.73 1.54
C ALA A 122 -3.37 14.11 1.78
N VAL A 123 -2.68 14.58 2.80
CA VAL A 123 -1.33 14.13 3.10
C VAL A 123 -1.24 13.76 4.56
N LEU A 124 -0.70 12.58 4.83
CA LEU A 124 -0.34 12.16 6.17
C LEU A 124 1.16 11.88 6.18
N GLU A 125 1.88 12.53 7.07
CA GLU A 125 3.30 12.31 7.22
C GLU A 125 3.59 11.88 8.65
N ASN A 126 4.20 10.70 8.79
CA ASN A 126 4.59 10.18 10.09
C ASN A 126 5.96 10.72 10.48
N THR A 127 6.11 11.00 11.76
CA THR A 127 7.40 11.46 12.27
C THR A 127 8.18 10.24 12.75
N TRP A 128 9.13 9.80 11.93
CA TRP A 128 9.99 8.67 12.27
C TRP A 128 11.33 9.19 12.74
N PRO A 129 11.96 8.50 13.69
CA PRO A 129 13.34 8.84 14.03
C PRO A 129 14.27 8.67 12.84
N ASP A 130 15.23 9.58 12.68
CA ASP A 130 16.15 9.50 11.55
C ASP A 130 16.93 8.19 11.51
N THR A 131 17.24 7.65 12.67
CA THR A 131 17.98 6.40 12.76
C THR A 131 17.17 5.21 12.23
N ALA A 132 15.86 5.32 12.18
CA ALA A 132 15.02 4.24 11.70
C ALA A 132 15.08 4.10 10.19
N SER A 133 15.58 5.10 9.50
CA SER A 133 15.63 5.08 8.03
C SER A 133 16.89 4.42 7.49
N ASN A 134 17.75 3.99 8.34
CA ASN A 134 19.02 3.39 7.91
C ASN A 134 18.93 1.90 7.65
#